data_2e85df83fa2e2914220b4d4cf243b06e
#
_entry.id   2e85df83fa2e2914220b4d4cf243b06e
#
_cell.length_a   1.000
_cell.length_b   1.000
_cell.length_c   1.000
_cell.angle_alpha   90.00
_cell.angle_beta   90.00
_cell.angle_gamma   90.00
#
_symmetry.space_group_name_H-M   'P 1'
#
loop_
_entity.id
_entity.type
_entity.pdbx_description
1 polymer ?
#
loop_
_entity_poly.entity_id
_entity_poly.type
_entity_poly.pdbx_seq_one_letter_code
_entity_poly.pdbx_strand_id
1 'polypeptide(L)'
;MYKLVYTKRAQKDAKKLTQSNLKKNTEKILEILKENPFKEYPPYEKLLGDLSGSFSRRINIQHRIVYQVYEKEKIVKVLRMWTHYE
;
A
#
# COMPACT_ATOMS: atom_id res chain seq x y z
N MET A 1 3.70 13.26 9.69
CA MET A 1 3.44 11.81 9.62
C MET A 1 2.03 11.55 9.13
N TYR A 2 1.84 10.54 8.30
CA TYR A 2 0.53 10.22 7.75
C TYR A 2 -0.15 9.14 8.59
N LYS A 3 -1.47 9.21 8.66
CA LYS A 3 -2.28 8.19 9.31
C LYS A 3 -2.70 7.17 8.24
N LEU A 4 -2.56 5.89 8.55
CA LEU A 4 -3.01 4.83 7.65
C LEU A 4 -4.43 4.43 7.99
N VAL A 5 -5.28 4.33 6.98
CA VAL A 5 -6.63 3.76 7.11
C VAL A 5 -6.76 2.65 6.07
N TYR A 6 -7.61 1.67 6.34
CA TYR A 6 -7.69 0.46 5.55
C TYR A 6 -9.13 0.19 5.13
N THR A 7 -9.32 -0.17 3.86
CA THR A 7 -10.62 -0.66 3.41
C THR A 7 -10.87 -2.04 3.99
N LYS A 8 -12.11 -2.51 3.91
CA LYS A 8 -12.43 -3.89 4.34
C LYS A 8 -11.64 -4.91 3.55
N ARG A 9 -11.45 -4.69 2.27
CA ARG A 9 -10.64 -5.58 1.44
C ARG A 9 -9.19 -5.60 1.89
N ALA A 10 -8.64 -4.44 2.19
CA ALA A 10 -7.27 -4.35 2.69
C ALA A 10 -7.13 -5.09 4.01
N GLN A 11 -8.12 -4.99 4.88
CA GLN A 11 -8.10 -5.71 6.17
C GLN A 11 -8.11 -7.22 5.97
N LYS A 12 -8.89 -7.72 5.02
CA LYS A 12 -8.88 -9.15 4.67
C LYS A 12 -7.54 -9.56 4.11
N ASP A 13 -6.99 -8.73 3.21
CA ASP A 13 -5.68 -9.01 2.63
C ASP A 13 -4.60 -9.05 3.70
N ALA A 14 -4.67 -8.15 4.69
CA ALA A 14 -3.70 -8.11 5.77
C ALA A 14 -3.67 -9.41 6.56
N LYS A 15 -4.83 -10.03 6.77
CA LYS A 15 -4.88 -11.32 7.47
C LYS A 15 -4.10 -12.39 6.72
N LYS A 16 -4.20 -12.42 5.39
CA LYS A 16 -3.43 -13.35 4.57
C LYS A 16 -1.93 -13.08 4.70
N LEU A 17 -1.55 -11.80 4.72
CA LEU A 17 -0.16 -11.41 4.81
C LEU A 17 0.45 -11.78 6.16
N THR A 18 -0.31 -11.66 7.25
CA THR A 18 0.20 -12.03 8.57
C THR A 18 0.44 -13.52 8.72
N GLN A 19 -0.21 -14.33 7.88
CA GLN A 19 -0.04 -15.78 7.87
C GLN A 19 1.02 -16.22 6.87
N SER A 20 1.66 -15.29 6.19
CA SER A 20 2.66 -15.59 5.16
C SER A 20 4.02 -15.06 5.59
N ASN A 21 5.04 -15.40 4.80
CA ASN A 21 6.39 -14.88 5.04
C ASN A 21 6.58 -13.44 4.53
N LEU A 22 5.51 -12.79 4.08
CA LEU A 22 5.58 -11.42 3.57
C LEU A 22 5.32 -10.38 4.64
N LYS A 23 5.05 -10.79 5.87
CA LYS A 23 4.69 -9.88 6.94
C LYS A 23 5.73 -8.78 7.15
N LYS A 24 7.00 -9.16 7.23
CA LYS A 24 8.09 -8.19 7.46
C LYS A 24 8.19 -7.16 6.34
N ASN A 25 8.12 -7.63 5.10
CA ASN A 25 8.20 -6.72 3.96
C ASN A 25 7.01 -5.77 3.94
N THR A 26 5.84 -6.28 4.25
CA THR A 26 4.62 -5.47 4.31
C THR A 26 4.74 -4.40 5.37
N GLU A 27 5.22 -4.76 6.56
CA GLU A 27 5.38 -3.80 7.65
C GLU A 27 6.37 -2.69 7.30
N LYS A 28 7.45 -3.03 6.61
CA LYS A 28 8.41 -2.03 6.16
C LYS A 28 7.78 -1.00 5.23
N ILE A 29 6.96 -1.48 4.29
CA ILE A 29 6.31 -0.59 3.34
C ILE A 29 5.28 0.29 4.04
N LEU A 30 4.52 -0.28 4.98
CA LEU A 30 3.55 0.50 5.73
C LEU A 30 4.24 1.60 6.56
N GLU A 31 5.41 1.32 7.13
CA GLU A 31 6.17 2.35 7.83
C GLU A 31 6.61 3.47 6.90
N ILE A 32 7.04 3.12 5.69
CA ILE A 32 7.40 4.12 4.70
C ILE A 32 6.20 5.01 4.36
N LEU A 33 5.03 4.41 4.20
CA LEU A 33 3.83 5.17 3.90
C LEU A 33 3.44 6.14 5.02
N LYS A 34 3.68 5.74 6.26
CA LYS A 34 3.44 6.64 7.40
C LYS A 34 4.36 7.84 7.39
N GLU A 35 5.62 7.63 7.07
CA GLU A 35 6.61 8.70 7.08
C GLU A 35 6.47 9.60 5.86
N ASN A 36 6.45 9.00 4.67
CA ASN A 36 6.36 9.74 3.43
C ASN A 36 5.87 8.82 2.32
N PRO A 37 4.59 8.87 1.96
CA PRO A 37 4.04 8.00 0.93
C PRO A 37 4.60 8.25 -0.46
N PHE A 38 5.33 9.35 -0.65
CA PHE A 38 5.96 9.67 -1.93
C PHE A 38 7.46 9.43 -1.92
N LYS A 39 7.98 8.77 -0.91
CA LYS A 39 9.39 8.44 -0.85
C LYS A 39 9.78 7.63 -2.09
N GLU A 40 10.86 8.06 -2.76
CA GLU A 40 11.22 7.49 -4.05
C GLU A 40 11.78 6.08 -3.96
N TYR A 41 12.32 5.69 -2.83
CA TYR A 41 12.88 4.35 -2.69
C TYR A 41 12.30 3.66 -1.46
N PRO A 42 11.78 2.44 -1.59
CA PRO A 42 11.58 1.67 -2.83
C PRO A 42 10.57 2.37 -3.74
N PRO A 43 10.70 2.17 -5.06
CA PRO A 43 9.88 2.92 -6.01
C PRO A 43 8.40 2.61 -5.88
N TYR A 44 7.58 3.58 -6.24
CA TYR A 44 6.15 3.41 -6.34
C TYR A 44 5.70 3.76 -7.75
N GLU A 45 4.53 3.27 -8.13
CA GLU A 45 3.97 3.51 -9.45
C GLU A 45 2.63 4.21 -9.32
N LYS A 46 2.38 5.15 -10.24
CA LYS A 46 1.05 5.73 -10.39
C LYS A 46 0.21 4.79 -11.23
N LEU A 47 -1.01 4.53 -10.78
CA LEU A 47 -1.89 3.65 -11.51
C LEU A 47 -2.75 4.44 -12.48
N LEU A 48 -3.11 3.79 -13.59
CA LEU A 48 -3.90 4.40 -14.65
C LEU A 48 -5.25 3.70 -14.77
N GLY A 49 -6.12 4.26 -15.63
CA GLY A 49 -7.43 3.69 -15.87
C GLY A 49 -8.35 3.82 -14.67
N ASP A 50 -9.04 2.74 -14.34
CA ASP A 50 -10.02 2.74 -13.25
C ASP A 50 -9.40 3.04 -11.89
N LEU A 51 -8.10 2.82 -11.74
CA LEU A 51 -7.40 3.06 -10.50
C LEU A 51 -6.61 4.37 -10.52
N SER A 52 -6.91 5.23 -11.49
CA SER A 52 -6.27 6.54 -11.61
C SER A 52 -6.43 7.31 -10.30
N GLY A 53 -5.35 7.97 -9.88
CA GLY A 53 -5.32 8.65 -8.58
C GLY A 53 -4.81 7.78 -7.45
N SER A 54 -4.53 6.51 -7.74
CA SER A 54 -3.96 5.58 -6.75
C SER A 54 -2.51 5.28 -7.09
N PHE A 55 -1.81 4.72 -6.10
CA PHE A 55 -0.40 4.34 -6.24
C PHE A 55 -0.23 2.90 -5.80
N SER A 56 0.86 2.27 -6.22
CA SER A 56 1.20 0.95 -5.72
C SER A 56 2.67 0.86 -5.38
N ARG A 57 2.99 0.04 -4.38
CA ARG A 57 4.36 -0.34 -4.04
C ARG A 57 4.43 -1.85 -3.92
N ARG A 58 5.52 -2.43 -4.40
CA ARG A 58 5.69 -3.87 -4.35
C ARG A 58 6.04 -4.34 -2.94
N ILE A 59 5.37 -5.40 -2.50
CA ILE A 59 5.78 -6.15 -1.32
C ILE A 59 6.84 -7.16 -1.75
N ASN A 60 6.58 -7.83 -2.87
CA ASN A 60 7.54 -8.71 -3.54
C ASN A 60 7.20 -8.69 -5.04
N ILE A 61 7.70 -9.67 -5.79
CA ILE A 61 7.47 -9.73 -7.24
C ILE A 61 5.98 -9.82 -7.57
N GLN A 62 5.20 -10.54 -6.75
CA GLN A 62 3.81 -10.83 -7.07
C GLN A 62 2.80 -9.93 -6.36
N HIS A 63 3.14 -9.43 -5.18
CA HIS A 63 2.16 -8.74 -4.33
C HIS A 63 2.50 -7.29 -4.16
N ARG A 64 1.46 -6.46 -4.10
CA ARG A 64 1.58 -5.01 -3.99
C ARG A 64 0.62 -4.45 -2.97
N ILE A 65 0.99 -3.30 -2.43
CA ILE A 65 0.08 -2.48 -1.64
C ILE A 65 -0.42 -1.37 -2.56
N VAL A 66 -1.73 -1.23 -2.63
CA VAL A 66 -2.38 -0.18 -3.43
C VAL A 66 -3.00 0.82 -2.48
N TYR A 67 -2.73 2.09 -2.70
CA TYR A 67 -3.13 3.12 -1.76
C TYR A 67 -3.42 4.44 -2.45
N GLN A 68 -4.15 5.30 -1.75
CA GLN A 68 -4.41 6.68 -2.14
C GLN A 68 -3.85 7.60 -1.06
N VAL A 69 -3.43 8.80 -1.44
CA VAL A 69 -2.86 9.76 -0.52
C VAL A 69 -3.73 11.00 -0.48
N TYR A 70 -4.16 11.38 0.71
CA TYR A 70 -4.90 12.61 0.95
C TYR A 70 -3.97 13.54 1.70
N GLU A 71 -3.29 14.42 0.95
CA GLU A 71 -2.21 15.23 1.52
C GLU A 71 -2.68 16.25 2.54
N LYS A 72 -3.84 16.86 2.29
CA LYS A 72 -4.37 17.87 3.21
C LYS A 72 -4.68 17.26 4.57
N GLU A 73 -5.29 16.08 4.56
CA GLU A 73 -5.68 15.39 5.77
C GLU A 73 -4.54 14.59 6.39
N LYS A 74 -3.45 14.42 5.67
CA LYS A 74 -2.33 13.56 6.08
C LYS A 74 -2.78 12.13 6.32
N ILE A 75 -3.55 11.60 5.37
CA ILE A 75 -4.09 10.25 5.43
C ILE A 75 -3.62 9.46 4.21
N VAL A 76 -3.22 8.21 4.43
CA VAL A 76 -3.00 7.23 3.38
C VAL A 76 -4.06 6.16 3.52
N LYS A 77 -4.88 6.01 2.50
CA LYS A 77 -5.93 4.98 2.48
C LYS A 77 -5.43 3.77 1.72
N VAL A 78 -5.27 2.66 2.42
CA VAL A 78 -4.81 1.41 1.82
C VAL A 78 -6.03 0.69 1.26
N LEU A 79 -6.02 0.51 -0.07
CA LEU A 79 -7.13 -0.10 -0.79
C LEU A 79 -7.01 -1.61 -0.86
N ARG A 80 -5.81 -2.10 -1.13
CA ARG A 80 -5.53 -3.53 -1.25
C ARG A 80 -4.11 -3.79 -0.79
N MET A 81 -3.85 -5.02 -0.33
CA MET A 81 -2.52 -5.40 0.15
C MET A 81 -2.03 -6.74 -0.38
N TRP A 82 -2.93 -7.63 -0.76
CA TRP A 82 -2.57 -8.98 -1.24
C TRP A 82 -3.05 -9.11 -2.67
N THR A 83 -2.43 -8.38 -3.56
CA THR A 83 -2.87 -8.42 -4.94
C THR A 83 -1.71 -8.15 -5.88
N HIS A 84 -1.81 -8.70 -7.06
CA HIS A 84 -0.93 -8.34 -8.16
C HIS A 84 -1.80 -7.82 -9.28
N TYR A 85 -1.27 -6.90 -10.03
CA TYR A 85 -1.97 -6.30 -11.15
C TYR A 85 -1.44 -6.86 -12.43
N GLU A 86 -2.35 -6.97 -13.30
CA GLU A 86 -2.03 -7.32 -14.66
C GLU A 86 -2.31 -6.15 -15.57
#